data_51ed8bfaf7e3391052a580acfb303f02
#
_entry.id   51ed8bfaf7e3391052a580acfb303f02
#
_cell.length_a   1.000
_cell.length_b   1.000
_cell.length_c   1.000
_cell.angle_alpha   90.00
_cell.angle_beta   90.00
_cell.angle_gamma   90.00
#
_symmetry.space_group_name_H-M   'P 1'
#
loop_
_entity.id
_entity.type
_entity.pdbx_description
1 polymer ?
#
loop_
_entity_poly.entity_id
_entity_poly.type
_entity_poly.pdbx_seq_one_letter_code
_entity_poly.pdbx_strand_id
1 'polypeptide(L)'
;MCTYRTESLRLRGSGKGAQGWFALTNASVYFDHPVHASEEHTVNLDFLNPAMGPGARVAVELNAESALALAEAIRTVLASGQLAGSADSTAERGVPAR
;
A
#
# COMPACT_ATOMS: atom_id res chain seq x y z
N MET A 1 20.46 15.13 6.24
CA MET A 1 20.20 13.77 6.08
C MET A 1 19.00 13.32 6.87
N CYS A 2 18.20 12.57 6.27
CA CYS A 2 17.00 12.12 6.92
C CYS A 2 17.25 10.77 7.55
N THR A 3 16.90 10.65 8.81
CA THR A 3 17.06 9.38 9.51
C THR A 3 15.72 8.84 9.91
N TYR A 4 14.74 9.07 9.06
CA TYR A 4 13.39 8.62 9.33
C TYR A 4 13.31 7.12 9.18
N ARG A 5 12.38 6.56 9.93
CA ARG A 5 12.21 5.13 9.98
C ARG A 5 11.60 4.59 8.71
N THR A 6 12.08 3.45 8.27
CA THR A 6 11.49 2.72 7.17
C THR A 6 10.85 1.46 7.72
N GLU A 7 9.60 1.24 7.37
CA GLU A 7 8.91 0.01 7.72
C GLU A 7 8.80 -0.84 6.48
N SER A 8 9.17 -2.10 6.61
CA SER A 8 9.04 -3.04 5.50
C SER A 8 8.14 -4.16 5.93
N LEU A 9 7.28 -4.60 5.04
CA LEU A 9 6.35 -5.66 5.39
C LEU A 9 6.09 -6.58 4.20
N ARG A 10 5.68 -7.79 4.51
CA ARG A 10 5.22 -8.75 3.52
C ARG A 10 3.73 -8.56 3.34
N LEU A 11 3.28 -8.69 2.11
CA LEU A 11 1.86 -8.56 1.83
C LEU A 11 1.38 -9.69 0.94
N ARG A 12 0.07 -9.79 0.84
CA ARG A 12 -0.58 -10.64 -0.15
C ARG A 12 -1.65 -9.79 -0.80
N GLY A 13 -1.51 -9.61 -2.10
CA GLY A 13 -2.47 -8.80 -2.85
C GLY A 13 -2.00 -8.65 -4.27
N SER A 14 -2.59 -7.71 -4.96
CA SER A 14 -2.18 -7.42 -6.33
C SER A 14 -2.20 -5.92 -6.55
N GLY A 15 -1.40 -5.47 -7.47
CA GLY A 15 -1.34 -4.07 -7.84
C GLY A 15 -1.29 -3.92 -9.33
N LYS A 16 -1.70 -2.77 -9.80
CA LYS A 16 -1.67 -2.51 -11.23
C LYS A 16 -0.54 -1.55 -11.53
N GLY A 17 0.41 -2.02 -12.31
CA GLY A 17 1.51 -1.20 -12.75
C GLY A 17 1.40 -0.88 -14.22
N ALA A 18 2.50 -0.44 -14.79
CA ALA A 18 2.52 -0.01 -16.18
C ALA A 18 2.17 -1.11 -17.15
N GLN A 19 2.43 -2.35 -16.77
CA GLN A 19 2.20 -3.47 -17.66
C GLN A 19 1.05 -4.36 -17.22
N GLY A 20 0.20 -3.84 -16.35
CA GLY A 20 -0.99 -4.56 -15.91
C GLY A 20 -0.90 -4.99 -14.47
N TRP A 21 -1.74 -5.93 -14.09
CA TRP A 21 -1.82 -6.41 -12.72
C TRP A 21 -0.72 -7.42 -12.44
N PHE A 22 -0.19 -7.37 -11.24
CA PHE A 22 0.80 -8.34 -10.81
C PHE A 22 0.63 -8.59 -9.31
N ALA A 23 1.10 -9.73 -8.86
CA ALA A 23 1.02 -10.08 -7.45
C ALA A 23 1.99 -9.22 -6.65
N LEU A 24 1.52 -8.73 -5.51
CA LEU A 24 2.36 -7.95 -4.60
C LEU A 24 2.82 -8.85 -3.48
N THR A 25 4.09 -8.75 -3.13
CA THR A 25 4.65 -9.55 -2.05
C THR A 25 5.28 -8.70 -0.96
N ASN A 26 5.64 -7.47 -1.28
CA ASN A 26 6.38 -6.64 -0.35
C ASN A 26 5.92 -5.20 -0.44
N ALA A 27 6.04 -4.49 0.66
CA ALA A 27 5.84 -3.05 0.67
C ALA A 27 6.85 -2.42 1.60
N SER A 28 7.18 -1.17 1.32
CA SER A 28 7.93 -0.38 2.26
C SER A 28 7.24 0.97 2.42
N VAL A 29 7.36 1.51 3.62
CA VAL A 29 6.77 2.80 3.96
C VAL A 29 7.87 3.61 4.62
N TYR A 30 8.15 4.80 4.10
CA TYR A 30 9.15 5.65 4.73
C TYR A 30 8.79 7.11 4.51
N PHE A 31 9.37 7.97 5.33
CA PHE A 31 9.10 9.39 5.29
C PHE A 31 10.37 10.09 4.83
N ASP A 32 10.31 10.80 3.73
CA ASP A 32 11.51 11.37 3.16
C ASP A 32 11.12 12.43 2.14
N HIS A 33 12.09 12.94 1.42
CA HIS A 33 11.85 13.90 0.37
C HIS A 33 11.18 13.22 -0.81
N PRO A 34 10.17 13.86 -1.39
CA PRO A 34 9.50 13.27 -2.54
C PRO A 34 10.33 13.44 -3.81
N VAL A 35 9.99 12.64 -4.80
CA VAL A 35 10.58 12.78 -6.13
C VAL A 35 9.72 13.71 -6.99
N HIS A 36 8.41 13.59 -6.88
CA HIS A 36 7.51 14.34 -7.76
C HIS A 36 6.56 15.29 -7.05
N ALA A 37 6.20 14.98 -5.82
CA ALA A 37 5.25 15.83 -5.10
C ALA A 37 5.89 17.16 -4.76
N SER A 38 5.07 18.18 -4.57
CA SER A 38 5.55 19.51 -4.25
C SER A 38 5.81 19.72 -2.77
N GLU A 39 5.54 18.72 -1.95
CA GLU A 39 5.75 18.81 -0.51
C GLU A 39 7.23 18.69 -0.19
N GLU A 40 7.63 19.21 0.94
CA GLU A 40 9.01 19.08 1.37
C GLU A 40 9.32 17.65 1.81
N HIS A 41 8.37 17.01 2.48
CA HIS A 41 8.49 15.63 2.91
C HIS A 41 7.20 14.91 2.63
N THR A 42 7.31 13.65 2.26
CA THR A 42 6.14 12.83 2.00
C THR A 42 6.31 11.46 2.63
N VAL A 43 5.19 10.82 2.87
CA VAL A 43 5.18 9.40 3.19
C VAL A 43 5.23 8.67 1.86
N ASN A 44 6.25 7.88 1.67
CA ASN A 44 6.49 7.19 0.41
C ASN A 44 6.16 5.72 0.58
N LEU A 45 5.31 5.23 -0.30
CA LEU A 45 4.86 3.85 -0.26
C LEU A 45 5.34 3.17 -1.52
N ASP A 46 5.99 2.03 -1.36
CA ASP A 46 6.39 1.22 -2.50
C ASP A 46 5.79 -0.16 -2.32
N PHE A 47 5.10 -0.61 -3.35
CA PHE A 47 4.53 -1.94 -3.39
C PHE A 47 5.23 -2.70 -4.50
N LEU A 48 5.77 -3.86 -4.19
CA LEU A 48 6.62 -4.54 -5.15
C LEU A 48 6.46 -6.05 -5.13
N ASN A 49 7.00 -6.63 -6.18
CA ASN A 49 7.27 -8.06 -6.23
C ASN A 49 8.66 -8.24 -6.80
N PRO A 50 9.67 -8.34 -5.94
CA PRO A 50 11.05 -8.40 -6.45
C PRO A 50 11.32 -9.59 -7.36
N ALA A 51 10.59 -10.68 -7.17
CA ALA A 51 10.76 -11.84 -8.01
C ALA A 51 10.35 -11.60 -9.46
N MET A 52 9.56 -10.57 -9.71
CA MET A 52 9.10 -10.26 -11.06
C MET A 52 9.86 -9.11 -11.68
N GLY A 53 10.94 -8.68 -11.06
CA GLY A 53 11.80 -7.66 -11.64
C GLY A 53 11.47 -6.25 -11.19
N PRO A 54 12.32 -5.28 -11.55
CA PRO A 54 12.15 -3.90 -11.05
C PRO A 54 10.91 -3.20 -11.58
N GLY A 55 10.34 -3.67 -12.69
CA GLY A 55 9.14 -3.05 -13.21
C GLY A 55 7.88 -3.43 -12.45
N ALA A 56 7.93 -4.46 -11.61
CA ALA A 56 6.78 -4.88 -10.81
C ALA A 56 6.76 -4.05 -9.53
N ARG A 57 6.34 -2.81 -9.67
CA ARG A 57 6.39 -1.83 -8.59
C ARG A 57 5.34 -0.76 -8.79
N VAL A 58 4.70 -0.37 -7.70
CA VAL A 58 3.81 0.78 -7.67
C VAL A 58 4.32 1.70 -6.57
N ALA A 59 4.62 2.93 -6.92
CA ALA A 59 5.15 3.91 -5.98
C ALA A 59 4.14 5.03 -5.78
N VAL A 60 4.00 5.48 -4.53
CA VAL A 60 3.06 6.52 -4.16
C VAL A 60 3.75 7.47 -3.21
N GLU A 61 3.49 8.76 -3.36
CA GLU A 61 3.99 9.80 -2.46
C GLU A 61 2.78 10.57 -1.93
N LEU A 62 2.64 10.63 -0.62
CA LEU A 62 1.52 11.32 0.01
C LEU A 62 2.05 12.28 1.06
N ASN A 63 1.41 13.43 1.22
CA ASN A 63 1.76 14.25 2.36
C ASN A 63 1.30 13.54 3.64
N ALA A 64 1.82 13.99 4.78
CA ALA A 64 1.57 13.29 6.04
C ALA A 64 0.09 13.21 6.36
N GLU A 65 -0.63 14.28 6.11
CA GLU A 65 -2.05 14.33 6.41
C GLU A 65 -2.83 13.32 5.58
N SER A 66 -2.51 13.24 4.29
CA SER A 66 -3.18 12.29 3.39
C SER A 66 -2.84 10.86 3.75
N ALA A 67 -1.58 10.61 4.12
CA ALA A 67 -1.19 9.27 4.51
C ALA A 67 -1.93 8.82 5.75
N LEU A 68 -2.08 9.71 6.73
CA LEU A 68 -2.80 9.38 7.95
C LEU A 68 -4.28 9.13 7.65
N ALA A 69 -4.87 9.96 6.79
CA ALA A 69 -6.26 9.78 6.42
C ALA A 69 -6.47 8.44 5.71
N LEU A 70 -5.52 8.06 4.87
CA LEU A 70 -5.61 6.77 4.19
C LEU A 70 -5.53 5.61 5.19
N ALA A 71 -4.63 5.71 6.15
CA ALA A 71 -4.51 4.67 7.17
C ALA A 71 -5.80 4.51 7.96
N GLU A 72 -6.41 5.64 8.32
CA GLU A 72 -7.68 5.59 9.06
C GLU A 72 -8.82 5.05 8.21
N ALA A 73 -8.83 5.40 6.93
CA ALA A 73 -9.85 4.88 6.03
C ALA A 73 -9.77 3.38 5.91
N ILE A 74 -8.55 2.85 5.84
CA ILE A 74 -8.35 1.41 5.79
C ILE A 74 -8.88 0.76 7.06
N ARG A 75 -8.58 1.32 8.22
CA ARG A 75 -9.10 0.79 9.48
C ARG A 75 -10.62 0.77 9.49
N THR A 76 -11.23 1.85 9.05
CA THR A 76 -12.68 1.98 9.05
C THR A 76 -13.34 0.93 8.16
N VAL A 77 -12.80 0.77 6.97
CA VAL A 77 -13.34 -0.19 6.03
C VAL A 77 -13.21 -1.61 6.56
N LEU A 78 -12.07 -1.91 7.16
CA LEU A 78 -11.85 -3.24 7.72
C LEU A 78 -12.79 -3.53 8.88
N ALA A 79 -13.01 -2.54 9.74
CA ALA A 79 -13.91 -2.74 10.85
C ALA A 79 -15.33 -3.01 10.37
N SER A 80 -15.78 -2.24 9.37
CA SER A 80 -17.10 -2.46 8.80
C SER A 80 -17.19 -3.80 8.10
N GLY A 81 -16.17 -4.14 7.35
CA GLY A 81 -16.14 -5.40 6.62
C GLY A 81 -16.12 -6.59 7.54
N GLN A 82 -15.40 -6.49 8.63
CA GLN A 82 -15.35 -7.58 9.58
C GLN A 82 -16.69 -7.78 10.28
N LEU A 83 -17.38 -6.69 10.57
CA LEU A 83 -18.69 -6.81 11.20
C LEU A 83 -19.70 -7.43 10.23
N ALA A 84 -19.70 -6.99 9.01
CA ALA A 84 -20.66 -7.47 8.05
C ALA A 84 -20.24 -8.80 7.45
N GLY A 85 -18.96 -9.02 7.31
CA GLY A 85 -18.45 -10.14 6.57
C GLY A 85 -17.78 -11.18 7.39
N SER A 86 -17.97 -11.18 8.69
CA SER A 86 -17.26 -12.13 9.50
C SER A 86 -17.61 -13.55 9.12
N ALA A 87 -18.76 -13.74 8.59
CA ALA A 87 -19.12 -15.04 8.13
C ALA A 87 -18.46 -15.39 6.85
N ASP A 88 -18.10 -14.39 6.11
CA ASP A 88 -17.56 -14.58 4.84
C ASP A 88 -16.15 -14.95 4.85
N SER A 89 -15.56 -14.56 5.70
CA SER A 89 -14.26 -14.85 5.83
C SER A 89 -13.64 -15.66 4.85
N THR A 90 -13.95 -16.02 4.25
CA THR A 90 -13.23 -16.67 3.46
C THR A 90 -13.18 -16.35 2.26
N ALA A 91 -13.53 -15.89 2.08
CA ALA A 91 -13.57 -15.71 1.11
C ALA A 91 -12.83 -15.45 0.25
N GLU A 92 -12.82 -15.50 0.38
CA GLU A 92 -12.47 -15.29 -0.17
C GLU A 92 -12.23 -14.98 -0.94
N ARG A 93 -12.47 -15.05 -0.97
CA ARG A 93 -12.40 -14.64 -1.54
C ARG A 93 -12.09 -13.85 -2.02
N GLY A 94 -11.93 -13.61 -2.01
CA GLY A 94 -11.74 -12.78 -2.25
C GLY A 94 -11.99 -12.14 -3.02
N VAL A 95 -12.36 -12.02 -3.30
CA VAL A 95 -12.64 -11.43 -3.86
C VAL A 95 -12.76 -10.67 -4.38
N PRO A 96 -12.92 -10.38 -4.67
CA PRO A 96 -12.96 -9.63 -5.17
C PRO A 96 -13.02 -8.72 -5.59
N ALA A 97 -12.88 -8.32 -5.66
CA ALA A 97 -12.83 -7.53 -5.83
C ALA A 97 -13.18 -6.78 -6.41
N ARG A 98 -13.45 -6.49 -6.50
CA ARG A 98 -13.66 -5.88 -6.82
C ARG A 98 -13.75 -5.23 -7.01
#